data_3d8bd6d0df83ac437e974cfefc19766b
#
_entry.id   3d8bd6d0df83ac437e974cfefc19766b
#
_cell.length_a   1.000
_cell.length_b   1.000
_cell.length_c   1.000
_cell.angle_alpha   90.00
_cell.angle_beta   90.00
_cell.angle_gamma   90.00
#
_symmetry.space_group_name_H-M   'P 1'
#
loop_
_entity.id
_entity.type
_entity.pdbx_description
1 polymer ?
#
loop_
_entity_poly.entity_id
_entity_poly.type
_entity_poly.pdbx_seq_one_letter_code
_entity_poly.pdbx_strand_id
1 'polypeptide(L)'
;MEVAKILSRVYFASIRARSYQENKQNKIQRLFDAAGLREVVHKGDLTAIKIHFGERGNDSYVNPVFVRPIADRVKSLGALPFLTDTNTLYGGSRANAVDHLDTAAEHGFGRAVAGAPVIIADGLKSDNCREVQIDKKHFQRVSIAGEVANADSLIVVSHFKAHLPAGFGGAIKNLGMGCATAQGKAEQHSAKPVFNAELCLGCMGCQENCPNQAITVDKRITVVDYDLCTGCGKCLRVCPSHALDFDWFVEASPFMERITEYALGAVAGKENRAGFFNFLLNITPDCDCVPWSDAPVVPDIGILASRDPVAIDQASYDLVNRQIGLSNSLLKRNQKPGKDKFLGVWENTLGNIXXXXNGPLKLPSEKEP
;
A
#
# COMPACT_ATOMS: atom_id res chain seq x y z
N MET A 1 37.26 2.21 9.47
CA MET A 1 36.35 3.34 9.74
C MET A 1 34.95 2.80 9.99
N GLU A 2 34.49 2.92 11.21
CA GLU A 2 33.12 2.52 11.57
C GLU A 2 32.19 3.57 11.00
N VAL A 3 31.36 3.21 10.07
CA VAL A 3 30.32 4.10 9.54
C VAL A 3 29.33 4.30 10.68
N ALA A 4 29.27 5.51 11.22
CA ALA A 4 28.28 5.83 12.25
C ALA A 4 26.89 5.47 11.70
N LYS A 5 26.20 4.60 12.40
CA LYS A 5 24.87 4.15 12.02
C LYS A 5 23.90 5.32 12.30
N ILE A 6 23.55 6.08 11.28
CA ILE A 6 22.54 7.13 11.41
C ILE A 6 21.20 6.45 11.70
N LEU A 7 20.70 6.63 12.91
CA LEU A 7 19.42 6.07 13.34
C LEU A 7 18.29 6.95 12.82
N SER A 8 17.43 6.37 12.01
CA SER A 8 16.24 7.05 11.51
C SER A 8 15.30 7.40 12.66
N ARG A 9 14.74 8.61 12.64
CA ARG A 9 13.84 9.10 13.69
C ARG A 9 12.38 8.79 13.35
N VAL A 10 11.66 8.27 14.33
CA VAL A 10 10.21 8.06 14.25
C VAL A 10 9.55 8.85 15.38
N TYR A 11 8.55 9.64 15.03
CA TYR A 11 7.81 10.49 15.97
C TYR A 11 6.45 9.85 16.22
N PHE A 12 6.03 9.83 17.47
CA PHE A 12 4.81 9.16 17.91
C PHE A 12 3.90 10.12 18.69
N ALA A 13 2.59 10.04 18.41
CA ALA A 13 1.56 10.74 19.18
C ALA A 13 0.49 9.74 19.59
N SER A 14 0.25 9.59 20.90
CA SER A 14 -0.79 8.70 21.42
C SER A 14 -2.19 9.22 21.08
N ILE A 15 -3.19 8.34 21.14
CA ILE A 15 -4.60 8.73 20.93
C ILE A 15 -5.19 9.53 22.12
N ARG A 16 -4.53 9.50 23.31
CA ARG A 16 -5.06 10.13 24.52
C ARG A 16 -5.19 11.64 24.31
N ALA A 17 -6.33 12.19 24.63
CA ALA A 17 -6.61 13.63 24.48
C ALA A 17 -7.55 14.08 25.60
N ARG A 18 -7.21 15.20 26.26
CA ARG A 18 -8.01 15.80 27.33
C ARG A 18 -8.19 17.31 27.12
N SER A 19 -7.79 17.81 25.94
CA SER A 19 -7.94 19.23 25.58
C SER A 19 -8.06 19.36 24.06
N TYR A 20 -8.50 20.52 23.62
CA TYR A 20 -8.56 20.87 22.19
C TYR A 20 -7.19 20.72 21.54
N GLN A 21 -6.14 21.18 22.20
CA GLN A 21 -4.77 21.13 21.68
C GLN A 21 -4.27 19.68 21.49
N GLU A 22 -4.87 18.74 22.25
CA GLU A 22 -4.47 17.34 22.24
C GLU A 22 -5.32 16.47 21.31
N ASN A 23 -6.27 17.04 20.57
CA ASN A 23 -7.08 16.27 19.63
C ASN A 23 -6.20 15.68 18.51
N LYS A 24 -6.70 14.63 17.84
CA LYS A 24 -5.91 13.89 16.84
C LYS A 24 -5.48 14.78 15.67
N GLN A 25 -6.32 15.73 15.24
CA GLN A 25 -6.02 16.61 14.11
C GLN A 25 -4.81 17.51 14.43
N ASN A 26 -4.79 18.13 15.62
CA ASN A 26 -3.66 18.96 16.05
C ASN A 26 -2.39 18.14 16.23
N LYS A 27 -2.52 16.89 16.72
CA LYS A 27 -1.38 15.97 16.83
C LYS A 27 -0.79 15.62 15.46
N ILE A 28 -1.62 15.40 14.44
CA ILE A 28 -1.15 15.11 13.08
C ILE A 28 -0.35 16.30 12.54
N GLN A 29 -0.82 17.53 12.74
CA GLN A 29 -0.08 18.73 12.31
C GLN A 29 1.29 18.82 13.01
N ARG A 30 1.31 18.58 14.33
CA ARG A 30 2.59 18.60 15.08
C ARG A 30 3.54 17.49 14.64
N LEU A 31 2.98 16.29 14.35
CA LEU A 31 3.79 15.17 13.83
C LEU A 31 4.39 15.51 12.47
N PHE A 32 3.61 16.15 11.57
CA PHE A 32 4.09 16.61 10.27
C PHE A 32 5.34 17.48 10.43
N ASP A 33 5.26 18.47 11.34
CA ASP A 33 6.36 19.39 11.59
C ASP A 33 7.54 18.71 12.30
N ALA A 34 7.25 17.92 13.35
CA ALA A 34 8.29 17.27 14.15
C ALA A 34 9.10 16.25 13.34
N ALA A 35 8.45 15.56 12.40
CA ALA A 35 9.11 14.57 11.53
C ALA A 35 9.87 15.22 10.35
N GLY A 36 9.92 16.55 10.28
CA GLY A 36 10.63 17.27 9.23
C GLY A 36 9.95 17.21 7.87
N LEU A 37 8.63 16.91 7.83
CA LEU A 37 7.93 16.77 6.56
C LEU A 37 7.70 18.11 5.84
N ARG A 38 7.95 19.23 6.53
CA ARG A 38 7.99 20.55 5.88
C ARG A 38 9.10 20.67 4.84
N GLU A 39 10.19 19.92 5.05
CA GLU A 39 11.35 19.91 4.14
C GLU A 39 11.13 19.03 2.91
N VAL A 40 10.16 18.11 3.01
CA VAL A 40 9.78 17.20 1.93
C VAL A 40 9.00 17.93 0.83
N VAL A 41 8.22 18.96 1.19
CA VAL A 41 7.26 19.65 0.34
C VAL A 41 7.75 21.07 0.04
N HIS A 42 7.91 21.42 -1.23
CA HIS A 42 8.32 22.76 -1.64
C HIS A 42 7.13 23.53 -2.23
N LYS A 43 7.26 24.86 -2.24
CA LYS A 43 6.25 25.75 -2.82
C LYS A 43 6.07 25.44 -4.31
N GLY A 44 4.83 25.27 -4.72
CA GLY A 44 4.45 24.96 -6.11
C GLY A 44 4.33 23.48 -6.41
N ASP A 45 4.80 22.59 -5.52
CA ASP A 45 4.73 21.13 -5.73
C ASP A 45 3.31 20.65 -5.98
N LEU A 46 3.16 19.71 -6.89
CA LEU A 46 2.02 18.79 -6.95
C LEU A 46 2.34 17.65 -5.98
N THR A 47 1.76 17.69 -4.79
CA THR A 47 2.07 16.73 -3.70
C THR A 47 1.04 15.60 -3.68
N ALA A 48 1.48 14.39 -3.97
CA ALA A 48 0.63 13.21 -3.85
C ALA A 48 0.49 12.83 -2.36
N ILE A 49 -0.73 12.74 -1.87
CA ILE A 49 -1.05 12.14 -0.58
C ILE A 49 -1.57 10.73 -0.89
N LYS A 50 -0.66 9.74 -0.81
CA LYS A 50 -1.00 8.34 -1.11
C LYS A 50 -1.71 7.71 0.08
N ILE A 51 -2.92 7.25 -0.15
CA ILE A 51 -3.75 6.66 0.89
C ILE A 51 -4.63 5.56 0.26
N HIS A 52 -4.98 4.54 1.02
CA HIS A 52 -5.94 3.50 0.63
C HIS A 52 -7.35 4.00 0.95
N PHE A 53 -8.24 4.03 -0.05
CA PHE A 53 -9.60 4.55 0.13
C PHE A 53 -10.56 3.54 0.77
N GLY A 54 -10.15 2.26 0.91
CA GLY A 54 -11.02 1.17 1.39
C GLY A 54 -11.82 0.55 0.24
N GLU A 55 -12.10 -0.73 0.33
CA GLU A 55 -13.06 -1.40 -0.58
C GLU A 55 -14.49 -1.11 -0.08
N ARG A 56 -15.47 -1.06 -0.99
CA ARG A 56 -16.88 -0.82 -0.59
C ARG A 56 -17.32 -1.93 0.39
N GLY A 57 -17.84 -1.54 1.55
CA GLY A 57 -18.20 -2.45 2.65
C GLY A 57 -17.16 -2.54 3.75
N ASN A 58 -15.94 -2.02 3.52
CA ASN A 58 -14.90 -1.87 4.55
C ASN A 58 -15.07 -0.51 5.23
N ASP A 59 -14.86 -0.44 6.53
CA ASP A 59 -14.92 0.81 7.31
C ASP A 59 -13.71 1.03 8.22
N SER A 60 -12.65 0.20 8.05
CA SER A 60 -11.45 0.28 8.89
C SER A 60 -10.36 1.20 8.35
N TYR A 61 -10.49 1.69 7.12
CA TYR A 61 -9.51 2.58 6.48
C TYR A 61 -9.29 3.87 7.30
N VAL A 62 -8.18 4.55 7.04
CA VAL A 62 -7.88 5.82 7.73
C VAL A 62 -9.01 6.82 7.48
N ASN A 63 -9.64 7.28 8.55
CA ASN A 63 -10.74 8.25 8.48
C ASN A 63 -10.29 9.50 7.70
N PRO A 64 -11.01 9.93 6.65
CA PRO A 64 -10.61 11.08 5.83
C PRO A 64 -10.49 12.40 6.62
N VAL A 65 -11.16 12.53 7.76
CA VAL A 65 -11.00 13.69 8.68
C VAL A 65 -9.54 13.80 9.16
N PHE A 66 -8.81 12.68 9.28
CA PHE A 66 -7.41 12.69 9.72
C PHE A 66 -6.43 13.02 8.58
N VAL A 67 -6.88 12.94 7.34
CA VAL A 67 -6.09 13.34 6.17
C VAL A 67 -6.09 14.87 6.01
N ARG A 68 -7.19 15.52 6.42
CA ARG A 68 -7.37 16.97 6.31
C ARG A 68 -6.20 17.78 6.87
N PRO A 69 -5.74 17.54 8.12
CA PRO A 69 -4.61 18.31 8.65
C PRO A 69 -3.32 18.13 7.84
N ILE A 70 -3.11 16.97 7.21
CA ILE A 70 -1.95 16.74 6.32
C ILE A 70 -2.10 17.61 5.05
N ALA A 71 -3.27 17.55 4.39
CA ALA A 71 -3.54 18.35 3.19
C ALA A 71 -3.41 19.86 3.48
N ASP A 72 -3.91 20.30 4.63
CA ASP A 72 -3.84 21.72 5.02
C ASP A 72 -2.38 22.16 5.31
N ARG A 73 -1.55 21.25 5.90
CA ARG A 73 -0.11 21.55 6.08
C ARG A 73 0.59 21.68 4.72
N VAL A 74 0.33 20.77 3.78
CA VAL A 74 0.87 20.85 2.41
C VAL A 74 0.49 22.20 1.77
N LYS A 75 -0.79 22.59 1.85
CA LYS A 75 -1.26 23.89 1.30
C LYS A 75 -0.58 25.06 1.98
N SER A 76 -0.37 25.01 3.30
CA SER A 76 0.26 26.11 4.05
C SER A 76 1.72 26.34 3.63
N LEU A 77 2.35 25.35 2.99
CA LEU A 77 3.69 25.46 2.40
C LEU A 77 3.65 25.98 0.96
N GLY A 78 2.46 26.28 0.44
CA GLY A 78 2.27 26.79 -0.93
C GLY A 78 2.26 25.72 -2.00
N ALA A 79 2.06 24.47 -1.62
CA ALA A 79 1.97 23.31 -2.55
C ALA A 79 0.51 22.92 -2.80
N LEU A 80 0.28 22.08 -3.79
CA LEU A 80 -1.04 21.66 -4.26
C LEU A 80 -1.23 20.16 -3.97
N PRO A 81 -1.87 19.78 -2.85
CA PRO A 81 -2.08 18.38 -2.55
C PRO A 81 -3.19 17.75 -3.37
N PHE A 82 -3.02 16.48 -3.70
CA PHE A 82 -4.10 15.60 -4.19
C PHE A 82 -4.02 14.26 -3.47
N LEU A 83 -5.18 13.64 -3.21
CA LEU A 83 -5.29 12.30 -2.63
C LEU A 83 -5.19 11.29 -3.77
N THR A 84 -4.51 10.19 -3.55
CA THR A 84 -4.36 9.22 -4.63
C THR A 84 -4.26 7.78 -4.12
N ASP A 85 -4.73 6.86 -4.96
CA ASP A 85 -4.54 5.42 -4.87
C ASP A 85 -4.48 4.90 -6.32
N THR A 86 -4.35 3.59 -6.49
CA THR A 86 -4.32 2.93 -7.79
C THR A 86 -5.38 1.84 -7.86
N ASN A 87 -5.84 1.54 -9.07
CA ASN A 87 -6.87 0.53 -9.32
C ASN A 87 -6.40 -0.86 -8.86
N THR A 88 -7.35 -1.70 -8.50
CA THR A 88 -7.08 -3.05 -8.01
C THR A 88 -6.80 -4.03 -9.16
N LEU A 89 -6.10 -5.10 -8.84
CA LEU A 89 -5.90 -6.23 -9.74
C LEU A 89 -7.15 -7.09 -9.84
N TYR A 90 -7.84 -7.28 -8.71
CA TYR A 90 -9.06 -8.08 -8.61
C TYR A 90 -10.28 -7.23 -8.95
N GLY A 91 -11.39 -7.89 -9.27
CA GLY A 91 -12.70 -7.26 -9.45
C GLY A 91 -13.25 -6.75 -8.12
N GLY A 92 -13.84 -5.57 -8.15
CA GLY A 92 -14.38 -4.92 -6.94
C GLY A 92 -14.69 -3.47 -7.25
N SER A 93 -14.98 -2.69 -6.23
CA SER A 93 -15.41 -1.30 -6.37
C SER A 93 -14.26 -0.33 -6.72
N ARG A 94 -13.04 -0.85 -6.87
CA ARG A 94 -11.86 -0.06 -7.21
C ARG A 94 -11.10 -0.64 -8.42
N ALA A 95 -11.79 -1.41 -9.29
CA ALA A 95 -11.16 -2.07 -10.43
C ALA A 95 -10.89 -1.12 -11.62
N ASN A 96 -11.51 0.05 -11.62
CA ASN A 96 -11.31 1.10 -12.63
C ASN A 96 -11.51 2.48 -11.97
N ALA A 97 -11.03 3.53 -12.61
CA ALA A 97 -11.02 4.86 -11.98
C ALA A 97 -12.42 5.42 -11.70
N VAL A 98 -13.44 5.05 -12.48
CA VAL A 98 -14.81 5.57 -12.26
C VAL A 98 -15.36 5.03 -10.94
N ASP A 99 -15.41 3.70 -10.82
CA ASP A 99 -15.90 3.03 -9.59
C ASP A 99 -15.03 3.39 -8.40
N HIS A 100 -13.71 3.53 -8.61
CA HIS A 100 -12.76 3.88 -7.55
C HIS A 100 -13.00 5.30 -7.01
N LEU A 101 -13.29 6.26 -7.90
CA LEU A 101 -13.63 7.64 -7.49
C LEU A 101 -14.95 7.67 -6.72
N ASP A 102 -15.94 6.90 -7.18
CA ASP A 102 -17.23 6.79 -6.48
C ASP A 102 -17.03 6.18 -5.09
N THR A 103 -16.26 5.10 -4.99
CA THR A 103 -15.92 4.46 -3.70
C THR A 103 -15.20 5.45 -2.77
N ALA A 104 -14.22 6.20 -3.29
CA ALA A 104 -13.52 7.20 -2.49
C ALA A 104 -14.49 8.28 -1.98
N ALA A 105 -15.41 8.73 -2.83
CA ALA A 105 -16.41 9.75 -2.45
C ALA A 105 -17.40 9.22 -1.40
N GLU A 106 -17.89 7.99 -1.57
CA GLU A 106 -18.77 7.32 -0.60
C GLU A 106 -18.12 7.20 0.78
N HIS A 107 -16.81 6.97 0.81
CA HIS A 107 -16.01 6.86 2.03
C HIS A 107 -15.57 8.22 2.59
N GLY A 108 -16.02 9.33 1.97
CA GLY A 108 -15.77 10.68 2.45
C GLY A 108 -14.44 11.30 2.01
N PHE A 109 -13.71 10.66 1.09
CA PHE A 109 -12.48 11.25 0.56
C PHE A 109 -12.81 12.31 -0.50
N GLY A 110 -12.14 13.44 -0.43
CA GLY A 110 -12.33 14.54 -1.35
C GLY A 110 -12.20 15.90 -0.67
N ARG A 111 -12.46 16.96 -1.43
CA ARG A 111 -12.22 18.35 -0.98
C ARG A 111 -13.01 18.71 0.28
N ALA A 112 -14.25 18.26 0.38
CA ALA A 112 -15.13 18.66 1.49
C ALA A 112 -14.61 18.18 2.83
N VAL A 113 -14.18 16.94 2.93
CA VAL A 113 -13.72 16.31 4.19
C VAL A 113 -12.19 16.31 4.28
N ALA A 114 -11.52 15.68 3.33
CA ALA A 114 -10.05 15.48 3.38
C ALA A 114 -9.25 16.68 2.87
N GLY A 115 -9.90 17.67 2.29
CA GLY A 115 -9.23 18.93 1.94
C GLY A 115 -8.50 18.97 0.60
N ALA A 116 -8.54 17.90 -0.20
CA ALA A 116 -7.83 17.83 -1.47
C ALA A 116 -8.64 17.02 -2.49
N PRO A 117 -8.45 17.25 -3.80
CA PRO A 117 -9.13 16.43 -4.82
C PRO A 117 -8.56 15.01 -4.84
N VAL A 118 -9.33 14.08 -5.40
CA VAL A 118 -8.90 12.69 -5.62
C VAL A 118 -8.49 12.53 -7.08
N ILE A 119 -7.34 11.88 -7.32
CA ILE A 119 -6.85 11.50 -8.64
C ILE A 119 -6.43 10.03 -8.55
N ILE A 120 -6.96 9.17 -9.43
CA ILE A 120 -6.54 7.77 -9.49
C ILE A 120 -5.26 7.71 -10.35
N ALA A 121 -4.16 7.31 -9.71
CA ALA A 121 -2.82 7.58 -10.23
C ALA A 121 -2.44 6.77 -11.47
N ASP A 122 -3.07 5.62 -11.68
CA ASP A 122 -2.76 4.72 -12.80
C ASP A 122 -3.76 4.82 -13.96
N GLY A 123 -4.58 5.88 -13.97
CA GLY A 123 -5.49 6.17 -15.08
C GLY A 123 -6.77 5.34 -15.06
N LEU A 124 -7.54 5.43 -16.15
CA LEU A 124 -8.89 4.91 -16.21
C LEU A 124 -8.94 3.39 -16.00
N LYS A 125 -8.01 2.65 -16.62
CA LYS A 125 -7.97 1.18 -16.61
C LYS A 125 -6.60 0.64 -16.16
N SER A 126 -5.89 1.40 -15.33
CA SER A 126 -4.54 1.05 -14.87
C SER A 126 -3.50 1.02 -16.00
N ASP A 127 -3.67 1.89 -16.97
CA ASP A 127 -2.84 1.99 -18.17
C ASP A 127 -1.89 3.19 -18.15
N ASN A 128 -1.99 4.06 -17.16
CA ASN A 128 -1.05 5.19 -16.97
C ASN A 128 0.08 4.73 -16.04
N CYS A 129 1.25 4.47 -16.62
CA CYS A 129 2.40 3.97 -15.86
C CYS A 129 3.72 4.60 -16.28
N ARG A 130 4.71 4.50 -15.39
CA ARG A 130 6.12 4.80 -15.65
C ARG A 130 6.94 3.57 -15.28
N GLU A 131 7.78 3.11 -16.20
CA GLU A 131 8.78 2.08 -15.93
C GLU A 131 9.95 2.74 -15.21
N VAL A 132 10.25 2.26 -14.01
CA VAL A 132 11.33 2.79 -13.16
C VAL A 132 12.42 1.73 -13.02
N GLN A 133 13.64 2.08 -13.40
CA GLN A 133 14.82 1.21 -13.31
C GLN A 133 15.23 1.09 -11.83
N ILE A 134 15.37 -0.14 -11.32
CA ILE A 134 15.78 -0.39 -9.92
C ILE A 134 16.93 -1.38 -9.80
N ASP A 135 17.09 -2.28 -10.76
CA ASP A 135 18.18 -3.28 -10.85
C ASP A 135 18.32 -4.08 -9.54
N LYS A 136 17.23 -4.76 -9.15
CA LYS A 136 17.20 -5.57 -7.92
C LYS A 136 17.05 -7.07 -8.24
N LYS A 137 16.87 -7.88 -7.19
CA LYS A 137 16.86 -9.35 -7.25
C LYS A 137 15.75 -9.90 -8.15
N HIS A 138 14.53 -9.35 -8.00
CA HIS A 138 13.35 -9.84 -8.73
C HIS A 138 13.06 -9.02 -9.99
N PHE A 139 13.38 -7.72 -9.95
CA PHE A 139 13.00 -6.81 -11.04
C PHE A 139 14.17 -5.90 -11.44
N GLN A 140 14.40 -5.80 -12.72
CA GLN A 140 15.25 -4.74 -13.28
C GLN A 140 14.48 -3.42 -13.31
N ARG A 141 13.19 -3.49 -13.67
CA ARG A 141 12.28 -2.35 -13.76
C ARG A 141 10.96 -2.69 -13.08
N VAL A 142 10.27 -1.66 -12.58
CA VAL A 142 8.96 -1.80 -11.94
C VAL A 142 7.98 -0.79 -12.54
N SER A 143 6.71 -1.20 -12.66
CA SER A 143 5.63 -0.40 -13.27
C SER A 143 4.91 0.42 -12.18
N ILE A 144 5.29 1.69 -12.05
CA ILE A 144 4.75 2.63 -11.05
C ILE A 144 3.65 3.47 -11.72
N ALA A 145 2.56 3.71 -10.99
CA ALA A 145 1.44 4.54 -11.45
C ALA A 145 1.93 5.93 -11.87
N GLY A 146 1.47 6.40 -13.02
CA GLY A 146 1.98 7.62 -13.66
C GLY A 146 1.92 8.85 -12.77
N GLU A 147 0.81 9.06 -12.05
CA GLU A 147 0.70 10.29 -11.24
C GLU A 147 1.48 10.20 -9.91
N VAL A 148 1.78 8.99 -9.42
CA VAL A 148 2.74 8.84 -8.31
C VAL A 148 4.15 9.20 -8.80
N ALA A 149 4.53 8.67 -9.95
CA ALA A 149 5.86 8.94 -10.53
C ALA A 149 6.03 10.42 -10.88
N ASN A 150 4.98 11.06 -11.41
CA ASN A 150 4.99 12.47 -11.85
C ASN A 150 4.91 13.47 -10.70
N ALA A 151 4.40 13.08 -9.53
CA ALA A 151 4.27 14.00 -8.38
C ALA A 151 5.64 14.52 -7.94
N ASP A 152 5.71 15.79 -7.56
CA ASP A 152 6.96 16.44 -7.10
C ASP A 152 7.37 15.98 -5.70
N SER A 153 6.37 15.70 -4.85
CA SER A 153 6.59 15.19 -3.49
C SER A 153 5.48 14.20 -3.11
N LEU A 154 5.75 13.36 -2.12
CA LEU A 154 4.89 12.23 -1.78
C LEU A 154 4.72 12.13 -0.25
N ILE A 155 3.48 12.18 0.23
CA ILE A 155 3.16 11.89 1.63
C ILE A 155 2.34 10.59 1.65
N VAL A 156 2.86 9.55 2.28
CA VAL A 156 2.22 8.23 2.34
C VAL A 156 1.49 8.10 3.68
N VAL A 157 0.18 7.90 3.60
CA VAL A 157 -0.71 7.81 4.76
C VAL A 157 -1.23 6.38 4.83
N SER A 158 -0.78 5.63 5.81
CA SER A 158 -1.05 4.18 5.89
C SER A 158 -1.88 3.83 7.12
N HIS A 159 -2.91 3.06 6.92
CA HIS A 159 -3.56 2.30 7.98
C HIS A 159 -2.65 1.10 8.29
N PHE A 160 -2.24 0.95 9.55
CA PHE A 160 -1.38 -0.16 9.97
C PHE A 160 -2.26 -1.29 10.50
N LYS A 161 -2.25 -2.45 9.85
CA LYS A 161 -3.15 -3.58 10.15
C LYS A 161 -2.50 -4.91 9.75
N ALA A 162 -3.11 -6.03 10.14
CA ALA A 162 -2.63 -7.33 9.69
C ALA A 162 -2.92 -7.55 8.19
N HIS A 163 -2.28 -8.55 7.60
CA HIS A 163 -2.42 -8.88 6.18
C HIS A 163 -1.98 -10.32 5.96
N LEU A 164 -2.85 -11.14 5.37
CA LEU A 164 -2.62 -12.58 5.25
C LEU A 164 -1.28 -12.94 4.61
N PRO A 165 -0.96 -12.53 3.36
CA PRO A 165 0.33 -12.97 2.77
C PRO A 165 1.55 -12.12 3.19
N ALA A 166 1.36 -10.86 3.64
CA ALA A 166 2.50 -9.98 3.97
C ALA A 166 2.71 -9.81 5.48
N GLY A 167 1.89 -10.46 6.32
CA GLY A 167 1.93 -10.30 7.77
C GLY A 167 1.24 -9.04 8.24
N PHE A 168 1.68 -7.89 7.74
CA PHE A 168 1.02 -6.60 8.02
C PHE A 168 1.09 -5.69 6.80
N GLY A 169 0.24 -4.68 6.81
CA GLY A 169 0.29 -3.56 5.86
C GLY A 169 0.64 -2.28 6.59
N GLY A 170 1.67 -1.59 6.11
CA GLY A 170 2.13 -0.30 6.61
C GLY A 170 2.63 0.56 5.46
N ALA A 171 3.63 1.41 5.71
CA ALA A 171 4.19 2.33 4.72
C ALA A 171 4.79 1.58 3.51
N ILE A 172 5.54 0.52 3.75
CA ILE A 172 6.20 -0.25 2.67
C ILE A 172 5.16 -0.88 1.74
N LYS A 173 4.11 -1.52 2.31
CA LYS A 173 3.06 -2.11 1.49
C LYS A 173 2.26 -1.04 0.74
N ASN A 174 1.99 0.09 1.38
CA ASN A 174 1.27 1.21 0.75
C ASN A 174 2.08 1.81 -0.42
N LEU A 175 3.41 1.83 -0.32
CA LEU A 175 4.29 2.18 -1.44
C LEU A 175 4.28 1.08 -2.51
N GLY A 176 4.68 -0.13 -2.16
CA GLY A 176 4.92 -1.19 -3.14
C GLY A 176 3.66 -1.60 -3.90
N MET A 177 2.66 -2.10 -3.14
CA MET A 177 1.40 -2.52 -3.75
C MET A 177 0.55 -1.32 -4.17
N GLY A 178 0.51 -0.29 -3.31
CA GLY A 178 -0.41 0.84 -3.46
C GLY A 178 0.00 1.87 -4.52
N CYS A 179 1.27 1.91 -4.94
CA CYS A 179 1.72 2.82 -6.00
C CYS A 179 1.96 2.11 -7.33
N ALA A 180 1.76 0.79 -7.38
CA ALA A 180 1.91 0.00 -8.60
C ALA A 180 0.63 0.02 -9.44
N THR A 181 0.78 -0.13 -10.75
CA THR A 181 -0.35 -0.42 -11.65
C THR A 181 -0.90 -1.83 -11.37
N ALA A 182 -2.05 -2.18 -11.93
CA ALA A 182 -2.60 -3.54 -11.83
C ALA A 182 -1.59 -4.59 -12.36
N GLN A 183 -0.86 -4.27 -13.42
CA GLN A 183 0.22 -5.14 -13.91
C GLN A 183 1.31 -5.30 -12.84
N GLY A 184 1.76 -4.19 -12.23
CA GLY A 184 2.77 -4.24 -11.19
C GLY A 184 2.31 -5.00 -9.95
N LYS A 185 1.01 -4.92 -9.61
CA LYS A 185 0.45 -5.73 -8.52
C LYS A 185 0.52 -7.23 -8.85
N ALA A 186 0.19 -7.60 -10.10
CA ALA A 186 0.27 -8.99 -10.57
C ALA A 186 1.70 -9.52 -10.49
N GLU A 187 2.67 -8.71 -10.93
CA GLU A 187 4.11 -9.06 -10.87
C GLU A 187 4.57 -9.29 -9.42
N GLN A 188 4.14 -8.44 -8.48
CA GLN A 188 4.47 -8.60 -7.06
C GLN A 188 3.92 -9.91 -6.49
N HIS A 189 2.69 -10.26 -6.85
CA HIS A 189 2.10 -11.54 -6.47
C HIS A 189 2.79 -12.72 -7.16
N SER A 190 3.47 -12.48 -8.29
CA SER A 190 3.93 -13.55 -9.20
C SER A 190 2.78 -14.49 -9.53
N ALA A 191 1.59 -13.91 -9.70
CA ALA A 191 0.35 -14.67 -9.78
C ALA A 191 0.20 -15.29 -11.16
N LYS A 192 0.12 -16.60 -11.19
CA LYS A 192 -0.11 -17.34 -12.44
C LYS A 192 -1.61 -17.53 -12.65
N PRO A 193 -2.11 -17.35 -13.87
CA PRO A 193 -3.53 -17.57 -14.11
C PRO A 193 -3.89 -19.04 -14.01
N VAL A 194 -5.00 -19.34 -13.35
CA VAL A 194 -5.62 -20.66 -13.31
C VAL A 194 -6.89 -20.63 -14.15
N PHE A 195 -7.24 -21.72 -14.76
CA PHE A 195 -8.29 -21.81 -15.77
C PHE A 195 -9.45 -22.71 -15.31
N ASN A 196 -10.67 -22.17 -15.43
CA ASN A 196 -11.91 -22.92 -15.22
C ASN A 196 -12.60 -23.17 -16.57
N ALA A 197 -12.56 -24.41 -17.04
CA ALA A 197 -13.11 -24.80 -18.34
C ALA A 197 -14.64 -24.64 -18.41
N GLU A 198 -15.33 -24.75 -17.27
CA GLU A 198 -16.81 -24.68 -17.24
C GLU A 198 -17.30 -23.26 -17.60
N LEU A 199 -16.51 -22.24 -17.26
CA LEU A 199 -16.85 -20.84 -17.51
C LEU A 199 -16.36 -20.36 -18.88
N CYS A 200 -15.50 -21.11 -19.56
CA CYS A 200 -14.86 -20.65 -20.79
C CYS A 200 -15.83 -20.60 -21.96
N LEU A 201 -15.88 -19.48 -22.66
CA LEU A 201 -16.68 -19.26 -23.86
C LEU A 201 -15.92 -19.59 -25.16
N GLY A 202 -14.62 -19.83 -25.10
CA GLY A 202 -13.77 -20.04 -26.28
C GLY A 202 -13.56 -18.77 -27.11
N CYS A 203 -13.72 -17.60 -26.53
CA CYS A 203 -13.71 -16.34 -27.27
C CYS A 203 -12.31 -15.87 -27.71
N MET A 204 -11.25 -16.54 -27.27
CA MET A 204 -9.83 -16.31 -27.60
C MET A 204 -9.28 -14.95 -27.10
N GLY A 205 -10.05 -14.13 -26.42
CA GLY A 205 -9.60 -12.82 -25.94
C GLY A 205 -8.34 -12.88 -25.08
N CYS A 206 -8.20 -13.91 -24.23
CA CYS A 206 -7.00 -14.10 -23.40
C CYS A 206 -5.75 -14.39 -24.22
N GLN A 207 -5.89 -15.19 -25.29
CA GLN A 207 -4.78 -15.52 -26.21
C GLN A 207 -4.34 -14.28 -27.00
N GLU A 208 -5.29 -13.56 -27.59
CA GLU A 208 -5.03 -12.38 -28.42
C GLU A 208 -4.36 -11.23 -27.65
N ASN A 209 -4.67 -11.12 -26.38
CA ASN A 209 -4.16 -10.05 -25.51
C ASN A 209 -2.93 -10.46 -24.69
N CYS A 210 -2.43 -11.69 -24.85
CA CYS A 210 -1.24 -12.12 -24.11
C CYS A 210 0.04 -11.54 -24.72
N PRO A 211 0.75 -10.62 -24.03
CA PRO A 211 1.93 -9.98 -24.61
C PRO A 211 3.08 -10.97 -24.85
N ASN A 212 3.11 -12.08 -24.13
CA ASN A 212 4.18 -13.07 -24.22
C ASN A 212 3.75 -14.32 -24.99
N GLN A 213 2.54 -14.31 -25.58
CA GLN A 213 2.01 -15.46 -26.32
C GLN A 213 1.99 -16.76 -25.49
N ALA A 214 1.81 -16.60 -24.19
CA ALA A 214 1.82 -17.70 -23.21
C ALA A 214 0.49 -18.46 -23.11
N ILE A 215 -0.52 -18.09 -23.94
CA ILE A 215 -1.86 -18.69 -23.83
C ILE A 215 -2.27 -19.19 -25.20
N THR A 216 -2.74 -20.44 -25.22
CA THR A 216 -3.35 -21.07 -26.40
C THR A 216 -4.78 -21.49 -26.03
N VAL A 217 -5.73 -21.19 -26.91
CA VAL A 217 -7.13 -21.58 -26.72
C VAL A 217 -7.51 -22.52 -27.89
N ASP A 218 -7.91 -23.73 -27.55
CA ASP A 218 -8.48 -24.66 -28.51
C ASP A 218 -9.91 -25.00 -28.05
N LYS A 219 -10.87 -24.58 -28.88
CA LYS A 219 -12.30 -24.71 -28.58
C LYS A 219 -12.65 -23.99 -27.29
N ARG A 220 -12.82 -24.70 -26.18
CA ARG A 220 -13.11 -24.10 -24.85
C ARG A 220 -12.06 -24.49 -23.82
N ILE A 221 -10.88 -24.93 -24.28
CA ILE A 221 -9.77 -25.30 -23.41
C ILE A 221 -8.70 -24.25 -23.55
N THR A 222 -8.32 -23.63 -22.44
CA THR A 222 -7.23 -22.67 -22.37
C THR A 222 -6.03 -23.32 -21.69
N VAL A 223 -4.90 -23.32 -22.39
CA VAL A 223 -3.63 -23.81 -21.86
C VAL A 223 -2.71 -22.63 -21.65
N VAL A 224 -2.10 -22.55 -20.48
CA VAL A 224 -1.14 -21.50 -20.13
C VAL A 224 0.25 -22.12 -20.05
N ASP A 225 1.16 -21.61 -20.86
CA ASP A 225 2.59 -21.92 -20.77
C ASP A 225 3.18 -21.06 -19.65
N TYR A 226 3.43 -21.67 -18.50
CA TYR A 226 3.90 -20.96 -17.30
C TYR A 226 5.37 -20.53 -17.41
N ASP A 227 6.14 -21.07 -18.35
CA ASP A 227 7.52 -20.63 -18.59
C ASP A 227 7.55 -19.30 -19.35
N LEU A 228 6.57 -19.07 -20.22
CA LEU A 228 6.41 -17.81 -20.94
C LEU A 228 5.57 -16.78 -20.16
N CYS A 229 4.77 -17.24 -19.19
CA CYS A 229 3.82 -16.37 -18.48
C CYS A 229 4.51 -15.51 -17.44
N THR A 230 4.42 -14.17 -17.61
CA THR A 230 4.98 -13.20 -16.66
C THR A 230 4.00 -12.82 -15.53
N GLY A 231 2.79 -13.39 -15.49
CA GLY A 231 1.82 -13.07 -14.44
C GLY A 231 1.19 -11.67 -14.55
N CYS A 232 1.23 -11.04 -15.71
CA CYS A 232 0.79 -9.64 -15.90
C CYS A 232 -0.73 -9.42 -15.78
N GLY A 233 -1.55 -10.50 -15.77
CA GLY A 233 -2.98 -10.42 -15.54
C GLY A 233 -3.83 -9.86 -16.68
N LYS A 234 -3.27 -9.55 -17.84
CA LYS A 234 -4.06 -9.05 -18.99
C LYS A 234 -5.18 -10.00 -19.38
N CYS A 235 -4.88 -11.31 -19.39
CA CYS A 235 -5.85 -12.34 -19.76
C CYS A 235 -7.09 -12.35 -18.85
N LEU A 236 -6.91 -12.08 -17.57
CA LEU A 236 -8.03 -12.02 -16.61
C LEU A 236 -8.93 -10.81 -16.91
N ARG A 237 -8.31 -9.65 -17.19
CA ARG A 237 -9.05 -8.40 -17.40
C ARG A 237 -9.87 -8.41 -18.69
N VAL A 238 -9.47 -9.20 -19.68
CA VAL A 238 -10.19 -9.30 -20.96
C VAL A 238 -11.16 -10.47 -21.01
N CYS A 239 -11.22 -11.30 -19.98
CA CYS A 239 -12.08 -12.51 -19.98
C CYS A 239 -13.52 -12.13 -19.59
N PRO A 240 -14.47 -12.15 -20.51
CA PRO A 240 -15.84 -11.68 -20.22
C PRO A 240 -16.61 -12.64 -19.30
N SER A 241 -16.20 -13.91 -19.23
CA SER A 241 -16.86 -14.93 -18.40
C SER A 241 -16.12 -15.23 -17.10
N HIS A 242 -15.01 -14.51 -16.83
CA HIS A 242 -14.15 -14.75 -15.66
C HIS A 242 -13.70 -16.21 -15.55
N ALA A 243 -13.45 -16.87 -16.70
CA ALA A 243 -12.93 -18.23 -16.75
C ALA A 243 -11.46 -18.35 -16.33
N LEU A 244 -10.78 -17.21 -16.18
CA LEU A 244 -9.41 -17.15 -15.67
C LEU A 244 -9.43 -16.40 -14.35
N ASP A 245 -8.74 -16.94 -13.36
CA ASP A 245 -8.49 -16.29 -12.07
C ASP A 245 -7.00 -16.43 -11.75
N PHE A 246 -6.54 -15.82 -10.70
CA PHE A 246 -5.18 -15.99 -10.21
C PHE A 246 -5.09 -17.11 -9.18
N ASP A 247 -3.99 -17.84 -9.21
CA ASP A 247 -3.57 -18.59 -8.03
C ASP A 247 -3.02 -17.56 -7.01
N TRP A 248 -3.85 -17.26 -6.03
CA TRP A 248 -3.49 -16.29 -4.98
C TRP A 248 -2.53 -16.87 -3.93
N PHE A 249 -2.20 -18.14 -4.05
CA PHE A 249 -1.24 -18.76 -3.14
C PHE A 249 0.17 -18.26 -3.50
N VAL A 250 0.77 -17.51 -2.61
CA VAL A 250 2.10 -16.94 -2.82
C VAL A 250 3.03 -17.36 -1.68
N GLU A 251 4.28 -17.62 -2.02
CA GLU A 251 5.33 -17.80 -1.03
C GLU A 251 5.61 -16.46 -0.36
N ALA A 252 5.46 -16.40 0.96
CA ALA A 252 5.48 -15.13 1.71
C ALA A 252 6.80 -14.35 1.53
N SER A 253 7.95 -15.04 1.61
CA SER A 253 9.24 -14.34 1.56
C SER A 253 9.49 -13.68 0.20
N PRO A 254 9.42 -14.39 -0.94
CA PRO A 254 9.58 -13.73 -2.25
C PRO A 254 8.53 -12.64 -2.51
N PHE A 255 7.29 -12.85 -2.06
CA PHE A 255 6.24 -11.84 -2.19
C PHE A 255 6.62 -10.53 -1.48
N MET A 256 7.11 -10.64 -0.24
CA MET A 256 7.52 -9.46 0.54
C MET A 256 8.74 -8.76 -0.08
N GLU A 257 9.70 -9.54 -0.61
CA GLU A 257 10.85 -8.98 -1.33
C GLU A 257 10.38 -8.17 -2.55
N ARG A 258 9.45 -8.73 -3.35
CA ARG A 258 8.91 -8.05 -4.53
C ARG A 258 8.17 -6.76 -4.15
N ILE A 259 7.42 -6.77 -3.03
CA ILE A 259 6.77 -5.53 -2.52
C ILE A 259 7.83 -4.47 -2.17
N THR A 260 8.94 -4.87 -1.52
CA THR A 260 9.99 -3.89 -1.14
C THR A 260 10.71 -3.33 -2.37
N GLU A 261 10.91 -4.13 -3.40
CA GLU A 261 11.49 -3.65 -4.67
C GLU A 261 10.57 -2.64 -5.36
N TYR A 262 9.26 -2.91 -5.38
CA TYR A 262 8.27 -1.97 -5.90
C TYR A 262 8.20 -0.69 -5.05
N ALA A 263 8.31 -0.82 -3.72
CA ALA A 263 8.35 0.35 -2.82
C ALA A 263 9.57 1.25 -3.12
N LEU A 264 10.72 0.63 -3.42
CA LEU A 264 11.91 1.38 -3.85
C LEU A 264 11.61 2.18 -5.13
N GLY A 265 11.00 1.54 -6.13
CA GLY A 265 10.64 2.21 -7.38
C GLY A 265 9.64 3.37 -7.17
N ALA A 266 8.71 3.22 -6.23
CA ALA A 266 7.71 4.26 -5.95
C ALA A 266 8.32 5.55 -5.38
N VAL A 267 9.46 5.44 -4.70
CA VAL A 267 10.17 6.61 -4.13
C VAL A 267 11.40 7.03 -4.97
N ALA A 268 11.67 6.35 -6.07
CA ALA A 268 12.81 6.69 -6.92
C ALA A 268 12.70 8.15 -7.40
N GLY A 269 13.76 8.91 -7.20
CA GLY A 269 13.79 10.35 -7.49
C GLY A 269 13.10 11.21 -6.44
N LYS A 270 12.57 10.59 -5.38
CA LYS A 270 11.89 11.27 -4.27
C LYS A 270 12.52 10.92 -2.91
N GLU A 271 13.80 10.57 -2.89
CA GLU A 271 14.50 10.08 -1.70
C GLU A 271 14.42 11.08 -0.54
N ASN A 272 14.45 12.39 -0.85
CA ASN A 272 14.28 13.47 0.14
C ASN A 272 12.95 14.21 -0.02
N ARG A 273 12.04 13.69 -0.83
CA ARG A 273 10.76 14.29 -1.17
C ARG A 273 9.59 13.37 -0.77
N ALA A 274 9.84 12.41 0.15
CA ALA A 274 8.81 11.49 0.64
C ALA A 274 8.72 11.52 2.17
N GLY A 275 7.49 11.47 2.68
CA GLY A 275 7.21 11.42 4.12
C GLY A 275 6.09 10.43 4.42
N PHE A 276 6.07 9.90 5.63
CA PHE A 276 5.26 8.74 5.99
C PHE A 276 4.49 8.96 7.28
N PHE A 277 3.22 8.54 7.26
CA PHE A 277 2.37 8.42 8.45
C PHE A 277 1.84 7.00 8.55
N ASN A 278 1.92 6.41 9.73
CA ASN A 278 1.21 5.15 10.06
C ASN A 278 0.18 5.42 11.15
N PHE A 279 -1.07 5.06 10.86
CA PHE A 279 -2.20 5.16 11.77
C PHE A 279 -2.42 3.80 12.42
N LEU A 280 -2.09 3.71 13.71
CA LEU A 280 -2.26 2.50 14.53
C LEU A 280 -3.59 2.61 15.26
N LEU A 281 -4.66 2.71 14.48
CA LEU A 281 -6.05 2.85 14.92
C LEU A 281 -6.86 1.78 14.22
N ASN A 282 -7.78 1.15 14.93
CA ASN A 282 -8.65 0.11 14.37
C ASN A 282 -7.84 -0.98 13.66
N ILE A 283 -6.86 -1.55 14.36
CA ILE A 283 -5.87 -2.50 13.78
C ILE A 283 -6.56 -3.85 13.52
N THR A 284 -7.12 -3.99 12.32
CA THR A 284 -7.93 -5.15 11.92
C THR A 284 -7.06 -6.35 11.53
N PRO A 285 -7.62 -7.58 11.58
CA PRO A 285 -6.91 -8.77 11.08
C PRO A 285 -6.76 -8.78 9.57
N ASP A 286 -7.64 -8.09 8.85
CA ASP A 286 -7.66 -8.06 7.38
C ASP A 286 -7.30 -6.68 6.84
N CYS A 287 -6.92 -6.67 5.58
CA CYS A 287 -6.58 -5.47 4.82
C CYS A 287 -7.84 -4.69 4.43
N ASP A 288 -7.75 -3.37 4.32
CA ASP A 288 -8.83 -2.50 3.81
C ASP A 288 -9.22 -2.84 2.37
N CYS A 289 -8.54 -3.80 1.74
CA CYS A 289 -8.82 -4.26 0.38
C CYS A 289 -9.92 -5.33 0.31
N VAL A 290 -10.40 -5.82 1.46
CA VAL A 290 -11.56 -6.74 1.49
C VAL A 290 -12.83 -5.94 1.78
N PRO A 291 -14.01 -6.41 1.29
CA PRO A 291 -15.27 -5.66 1.46
C PRO A 291 -15.96 -5.95 2.81
N TRP A 292 -15.17 -6.00 3.88
CA TRP A 292 -15.65 -6.13 5.26
C TRP A 292 -14.58 -5.61 6.22
N SER A 293 -14.96 -5.35 7.45
CA SER A 293 -14.03 -5.08 8.55
C SER A 293 -14.38 -5.97 9.73
N ASP A 294 -13.36 -6.51 10.39
CA ASP A 294 -13.54 -7.29 11.62
C ASP A 294 -13.06 -6.46 12.81
N ALA A 295 -13.33 -6.96 14.01
CA ALA A 295 -12.91 -6.35 15.26
C ALA A 295 -11.38 -6.19 15.32
N PRO A 296 -10.88 -5.06 15.84
CA PRO A 296 -9.42 -4.86 15.94
C PRO A 296 -8.77 -5.88 16.87
N VAL A 297 -7.53 -6.23 16.57
CA VAL A 297 -6.77 -7.27 17.31
C VAL A 297 -6.12 -6.74 18.58
N VAL A 298 -5.90 -5.41 18.66
CA VAL A 298 -5.37 -4.71 19.84
C VAL A 298 -6.09 -3.36 19.97
N PRO A 299 -6.06 -2.73 21.16
CA PRO A 299 -6.61 -1.37 21.31
C PRO A 299 -5.90 -0.36 20.43
N ASP A 300 -6.59 0.72 20.07
CA ASP A 300 -6.02 1.87 19.39
C ASP A 300 -4.79 2.41 20.14
N ILE A 301 -3.73 2.73 19.40
CA ILE A 301 -2.42 3.09 19.97
C ILE A 301 -2.10 4.56 19.72
N GLY A 302 -2.04 4.96 18.47
CA GLY A 302 -1.59 6.30 18.11
C GLY A 302 -1.27 6.46 16.64
N ILE A 303 -0.53 7.52 16.36
CA ILE A 303 -0.13 7.90 15.01
C ILE A 303 1.38 8.12 15.01
N LEU A 304 2.06 7.61 13.99
CA LEU A 304 3.50 7.81 13.81
C LEU A 304 3.75 8.64 12.56
N ALA A 305 4.90 9.34 12.55
CA ALA A 305 5.42 10.02 11.35
C ALA A 305 6.93 9.87 11.27
N SER A 306 7.45 9.76 10.04
CA SER A 306 8.89 9.60 9.78
C SER A 306 9.20 9.98 8.34
N ARG A 307 10.49 10.18 8.03
CA ARG A 307 11.01 10.25 6.65
C ARG A 307 11.52 8.89 6.15
N ASP A 308 11.42 7.85 6.98
CA ASP A 308 11.95 6.51 6.70
C ASP A 308 10.81 5.47 6.79
N PRO A 309 10.41 4.85 5.66
CA PRO A 309 9.31 3.88 5.66
C PRO A 309 9.64 2.58 6.39
N VAL A 310 10.91 2.19 6.45
CA VAL A 310 11.33 0.98 7.17
C VAL A 310 11.27 1.22 8.67
N ALA A 311 11.81 2.35 9.12
CA ALA A 311 11.82 2.71 10.55
C ALA A 311 10.40 2.86 11.10
N ILE A 312 9.51 3.50 10.33
CA ILE A 312 8.12 3.72 10.80
C ILE A 312 7.34 2.40 10.86
N ASP A 313 7.54 1.49 9.90
CA ASP A 313 6.88 0.18 9.93
C ASP A 313 7.41 -0.68 11.08
N GLN A 314 8.74 -0.67 11.33
CA GLN A 314 9.32 -1.37 12.48
C GLN A 314 8.77 -0.84 13.81
N ALA A 315 8.75 0.49 13.97
CA ALA A 315 8.21 1.10 15.20
C ALA A 315 6.73 0.77 15.38
N SER A 316 5.96 0.74 14.29
CA SER A 316 4.53 0.37 14.32
C SER A 316 4.36 -1.08 14.77
N TYR A 317 5.11 -2.00 14.19
CA TYR A 317 5.12 -3.42 14.55
C TYR A 317 5.44 -3.61 16.04
N ASP A 318 6.49 -2.93 16.53
CA ASP A 318 6.90 -3.02 17.95
C ASP A 318 5.80 -2.50 18.88
N LEU A 319 5.15 -1.38 18.52
CA LEU A 319 4.09 -0.79 19.34
C LEU A 319 2.86 -1.70 19.40
N VAL A 320 2.48 -2.33 18.28
CA VAL A 320 1.37 -3.29 18.24
C VAL A 320 1.69 -4.50 19.13
N ASN A 321 2.89 -5.04 19.01
CA ASN A 321 3.27 -6.23 19.79
C ASN A 321 3.39 -5.96 21.29
N ARG A 322 3.59 -4.71 21.70
CA ARG A 322 3.57 -4.31 23.13
C ARG A 322 2.16 -4.26 23.74
N GLN A 323 1.11 -4.28 22.90
CA GLN A 323 -0.26 -4.21 23.41
C GLN A 323 -0.76 -5.56 23.91
N ILE A 324 -1.78 -5.54 24.74
CA ILE A 324 -2.58 -6.72 25.06
C ILE A 324 -3.50 -6.99 23.85
N GLY A 325 -3.65 -8.24 23.46
CA GLY A 325 -4.59 -8.65 22.42
C GLY A 325 -6.03 -8.62 22.90
N LEU A 326 -6.96 -8.29 22.01
CA LEU A 326 -8.39 -8.25 22.32
C LEU A 326 -9.00 -9.65 22.13
N SER A 327 -9.74 -10.13 23.13
CA SER A 327 -10.28 -11.49 23.16
C SER A 327 -11.44 -11.71 22.19
N ASN A 328 -12.15 -10.63 21.81
CA ASN A 328 -13.28 -10.69 20.88
C ASN A 328 -12.86 -10.39 19.43
N SER A 329 -11.68 -10.86 19.05
CA SER A 329 -11.11 -10.63 17.71
C SER A 329 -10.61 -11.95 17.11
N LEU A 330 -10.12 -11.89 15.89
CA LEU A 330 -9.52 -13.04 15.21
C LEU A 330 -8.18 -13.47 15.84
N LEU A 331 -7.63 -12.69 16.77
CA LEU A 331 -6.37 -12.98 17.44
C LEU A 331 -6.54 -14.12 18.45
N LYS A 332 -6.32 -15.36 18.03
CA LYS A 332 -6.56 -16.57 18.83
C LYS A 332 -5.38 -16.93 19.76
N ARG A 333 -4.18 -16.47 19.44
CA ARG A 333 -2.95 -16.73 20.21
C ARG A 333 -2.09 -15.47 20.27
N ASN A 334 -1.02 -15.50 21.07
CA ASN A 334 -0.10 -14.35 21.22
C ASN A 334 -0.78 -13.08 21.79
N GLN A 335 -1.79 -13.23 22.60
CA GLN A 335 -2.55 -12.10 23.18
C GLN A 335 -1.74 -11.30 24.20
N LYS A 336 -0.74 -11.89 24.86
CA LYS A 336 0.07 -11.22 25.90
C LYS A 336 0.98 -10.15 25.28
N PRO A 337 1.24 -9.03 25.99
CA PRO A 337 2.22 -8.04 25.57
C PRO A 337 3.58 -8.67 25.26
N GLY A 338 4.26 -8.18 24.22
CA GLY A 338 5.56 -8.67 23.78
C GLY A 338 5.50 -9.86 22.83
N LYS A 339 4.29 -10.38 22.55
CA LYS A 339 4.11 -11.49 21.59
C LYS A 339 3.68 -10.95 20.24
N ASP A 340 4.11 -11.62 19.18
CA ASP A 340 3.82 -11.24 17.80
C ASP A 340 2.31 -11.41 17.50
N LYS A 341 1.59 -10.31 17.40
CA LYS A 341 0.14 -10.27 17.15
C LYS A 341 -0.17 -10.75 15.73
N PHE A 342 0.68 -10.40 14.76
CA PHE A 342 0.44 -10.72 13.35
C PHE A 342 0.55 -12.23 13.12
N LEU A 343 1.57 -12.86 13.71
CA LEU A 343 1.68 -14.32 13.73
C LEU A 343 0.56 -14.98 14.52
N GLY A 344 -0.04 -14.25 15.47
CA GLY A 344 -1.19 -14.72 16.24
C GLY A 344 -2.49 -14.72 15.43
N VAL A 345 -2.56 -13.89 14.38
CA VAL A 345 -3.70 -13.81 13.45
C VAL A 345 -3.52 -14.77 12.28
N TRP A 346 -2.38 -14.65 11.56
CA TRP A 346 -2.10 -15.38 10.33
C TRP A 346 -0.80 -16.17 10.45
N GLU A 347 -0.87 -17.49 10.28
CA GLU A 347 0.28 -18.39 10.51
C GLU A 347 1.43 -18.21 9.52
N ASN A 348 1.15 -17.63 8.37
CA ASN A 348 2.11 -17.49 7.26
C ASN A 348 2.93 -16.20 7.32
N THR A 349 2.93 -15.51 8.45
CA THR A 349 3.52 -14.16 8.55
C THR A 349 4.98 -14.13 8.97
N LEU A 350 5.65 -15.28 9.05
CA LEU A 350 7.05 -15.38 9.49
C LEU A 350 7.98 -14.59 8.56
N GLY A 351 8.75 -13.69 9.12
CA GLY A 351 9.80 -12.98 8.41
C GLY A 351 9.45 -11.65 7.76
N ASN A 352 8.27 -11.12 8.04
CA ASN A 352 7.74 -9.90 7.41
C ASN A 352 8.72 -8.74 7.35
N ILE A 353 9.28 -8.41 8.48
CA ILE A 353 10.15 -7.24 8.61
C ILE A 353 11.59 -7.55 8.24
N UNK A 354 11.89 -8.62 8.53
CA UNK A 354 13.20 -9.07 8.21
C UNK A 354 13.48 -9.01 6.76
N UNK A 355 12.60 -9.25 6.16
CA UNK A 355 12.69 -9.03 4.75
C UNK A 355 12.73 -7.58 4.40
N UNK A 356 12.04 -6.99 5.10
CA UNK A 356 11.98 -5.63 4.83
C UNK A 356 13.16 -4.84 5.37
N UNK A 357 13.51 -5.27 6.35
CA UNK A 357 14.67 -4.67 6.97
C UNK A 357 15.95 -5.00 6.26
N ASN A 358 15.92 -6.12 5.75
CA ASN A 358 17.15 -6.46 5.02
C ASN A 358 17.02 -6.20 3.50
N GLY A 359 15.91 -5.73 3.05
CA GLY A 359 15.61 -5.47 1.65
C GLY A 359 16.33 -4.23 1.06
N PRO A 360 16.04 -3.91 -0.20
CA PRO A 360 16.75 -2.85 -0.95
C PRO A 360 16.46 -1.42 -0.50
N LEU A 361 15.52 -1.22 0.42
CA LEU A 361 15.13 0.13 0.89
C LEU A 361 16.14 0.70 1.90
N LYS A 362 17.39 0.78 1.51
CA LYS A 362 18.29 1.75 2.15
C LYS A 362 18.12 3.07 1.38
N LEU A 363 17.29 3.93 1.88
CA LEU A 363 17.30 5.32 1.43
C LEU A 363 18.70 5.88 1.73
N PRO A 364 19.30 6.65 0.82
CA PRO A 364 20.62 7.20 1.07
C PRO A 364 20.61 7.99 2.38
N SER A 365 21.57 7.70 3.24
CA SER A 365 21.82 8.57 4.39
C SER A 365 22.10 9.98 3.87
N GLU A 366 21.51 10.99 4.48
CA GLU A 366 21.81 12.38 4.14
C GLU A 366 23.32 12.56 4.17
N LYS A 367 23.88 12.98 3.05
CA LYS A 367 25.22 13.54 3.06
C LYS A 367 25.10 14.89 3.78
N GLU A 368 25.78 15.03 4.87
CA GLU A 368 25.90 16.34 5.51
C GLU A 368 26.47 17.36 4.50
N PRO A 369 26.01 18.63 4.56
CA PRO A 369 26.52 19.67 3.67
C PRO A 369 28.01 19.95 3.87
#